data_c55b77c79785d1933c784a6661c25723
#
_entry.id   c55b77c79785d1933c784a6661c25723
#
_cell.length_a   1.000
_cell.length_b   1.000
_cell.length_c   1.000
_cell.angle_alpha   90.00
_cell.angle_beta   90.00
_cell.angle_gamma   90.00
#
_symmetry.space_group_name_H-M   'P 1'
#
loop_
_entity.id
_entity.type
_entity.pdbx_description
1 polymer ?
#
loop_
_entity_poly.entity_id
_entity_poly.type
_entity_poly.pdbx_seq_one_letter_code
_entity_poly.pdbx_strand_id
1 'polypeptide(L)' 'MEMSMQLSRTHKGQDEIFNLGHTLRPRFRQILFSVGGGISFGELCHKLPNCTDLENMVNDLLQNGFIQALRH' A
#
# COMPACT_ATOMS: atom_id res chain seq x y z
N MET A 1 1.90 -6.76 11.68
CA MET A 1 0.62 -6.47 10.99
C MET A 1 -0.10 -7.78 10.71
N GLU A 2 -1.37 -7.81 10.95
CA GLU A 2 -2.15 -9.03 10.74
C GLU A 2 -2.35 -9.32 9.25
N MET A 3 -2.25 -10.58 8.87
CA MET A 3 -2.42 -10.99 7.48
C MET A 3 -3.82 -10.73 6.95
N SER A 4 -4.81 -10.74 7.83
CA SER A 4 -6.21 -10.50 7.45
C SER A 4 -6.57 -9.02 7.37
N MET A 5 -5.65 -8.13 7.75
CA MET A 5 -5.92 -6.69 7.71
C MET A 5 -6.19 -6.25 6.27
N GLN A 6 -7.32 -5.59 6.06
CA GLN A 6 -7.69 -5.07 4.76
C GLN A 6 -7.08 -3.69 4.53
N LEU A 7 -6.48 -3.51 3.38
CA LEU A 7 -5.84 -2.26 3.00
C LEU A 7 -6.49 -1.71 1.74
N SER A 8 -6.57 -0.40 1.65
CA SER A 8 -7.18 0.25 0.49
C SER A 8 -6.44 1.55 0.21
N ARG A 9 -6.32 1.92 -1.06
CA ARG A 9 -5.77 3.22 -1.42
C ARG A 9 -6.71 4.33 -0.98
N THR A 10 -6.13 5.40 -0.44
CA THR A 10 -6.87 6.63 -0.19
C THR A 10 -6.89 7.47 -1.46
N HIS A 11 -7.65 8.57 -1.42
CA HIS A 11 -7.64 9.53 -2.51
C HIS A 11 -6.22 10.06 -2.78
N LYS A 12 -5.48 10.33 -1.70
CA LYS A 12 -4.09 10.78 -1.81
C LYS A 12 -3.20 9.75 -2.48
N GLY A 13 -3.36 8.47 -2.13
CA GLY A 13 -2.60 7.40 -2.76
C GLY A 13 -2.92 7.26 -4.23
N GLN A 14 -4.19 7.42 -4.58
CA GLN A 14 -4.62 7.35 -5.96
C GLN A 14 -4.06 8.51 -6.79
N ASP A 15 -4.07 9.71 -6.23
CA ASP A 15 -3.47 10.88 -6.87
C ASP A 15 -1.98 10.68 -7.14
N GLU A 16 -1.27 10.07 -6.20
CA GLU A 16 0.16 9.82 -6.35
C GLU A 16 0.45 8.92 -7.55
N ILE A 17 -0.43 7.97 -7.84
CA ILE A 17 -0.28 7.08 -8.98
C ILE A 17 -0.65 7.77 -10.29
N PHE A 18 -1.80 8.46 -10.32
CA PHE A 18 -2.36 8.96 -11.56
C PHE A 18 -1.86 10.35 -11.96
N ASN A 19 -1.46 11.15 -10.99
CA ASN A 19 -1.01 12.52 -11.27
C ASN A 19 0.50 12.66 -11.35
N LEU A 20 1.22 11.56 -11.39
CA LEU A 20 2.67 11.57 -11.54
C LEU A 20 3.36 12.42 -10.48
N GLY A 21 2.90 12.31 -9.25
CA GLY A 21 3.42 13.10 -8.14
C GLY A 21 4.91 12.93 -7.91
N HIS A 22 5.45 11.77 -8.19
CA HIS A 22 6.89 11.47 -8.12
C HIS A 22 7.52 11.69 -6.74
N THR A 23 6.72 11.82 -5.70
CA THR A 23 7.24 11.99 -4.35
C THR A 23 7.63 10.67 -3.72
N LEU A 24 7.10 9.56 -4.23
CA LEU A 24 7.38 8.23 -3.70
C LEU A 24 8.40 7.49 -4.55
N ARG A 25 9.20 6.68 -3.88
CA ARG A 25 10.12 5.78 -4.56
C ARG A 25 9.34 4.71 -5.33
N PRO A 26 9.94 4.13 -6.39
CA PRO A 26 9.25 3.14 -7.21
C PRO A 26 8.66 1.96 -6.43
N ARG A 27 9.34 1.51 -5.37
CA ARG A 27 8.83 0.39 -4.55
C ARG A 27 7.52 0.75 -3.86
N PHE A 28 7.43 1.96 -3.31
CA PHE A 28 6.20 2.42 -2.67
C PHE A 28 5.06 2.52 -3.67
N ARG A 29 5.36 3.01 -4.86
CA ARG A 29 4.36 3.10 -5.93
C ARG A 29 3.87 1.71 -6.33
N GLN A 30 4.77 0.74 -6.37
CA GLN A 30 4.41 -0.64 -6.68
C GLN A 30 3.44 -1.19 -5.63
N ILE A 31 3.67 -0.89 -4.36
CA ILE A 31 2.77 -1.29 -3.28
C ILE A 31 1.38 -0.65 -3.48
N LEU A 32 1.35 0.64 -3.80
CA LEU A 32 0.09 1.33 -4.05
C LEU A 32 -0.69 0.69 -5.19
N PHE A 33 -0.01 0.33 -6.27
CA PHE A 33 -0.64 -0.37 -7.38
C PHE A 33 -1.23 -1.70 -6.95
N SER A 34 -0.46 -2.45 -6.17
CA SER A 34 -0.89 -3.79 -5.73
C SER A 34 -2.06 -3.73 -4.77
N VAL A 35 -2.13 -2.69 -3.95
CA VAL A 35 -3.24 -2.52 -3.00
C VAL A 35 -4.57 -2.32 -3.73
N GLY A 36 -4.56 -1.53 -4.80
CA GLY A 36 -5.78 -1.30 -5.59
C GLY A 36 -6.93 -0.80 -4.74
N GLY A 37 -8.13 -1.31 -5.04
CA GLY A 37 -9.35 -0.93 -4.34
C GLY A 37 -9.57 -1.65 -3.01
N GLY A 38 -8.71 -2.60 -2.68
CA GLY A 38 -8.78 -3.34 -1.42
C GLY A 38 -8.10 -4.68 -1.54
N ILE A 39 -7.25 -4.98 -0.56
CA ILE A 39 -6.49 -6.23 -0.53
C ILE A 39 -6.09 -6.50 0.91
N SER A 40 -6.04 -7.78 1.31
CA SER A 40 -5.50 -8.12 2.61
C SER A 40 -3.98 -8.01 2.60
N PHE A 41 -3.40 -7.77 3.77
CA PHE A 41 -1.94 -7.72 3.89
C PHE A 41 -1.30 -9.04 3.44
N GLY A 42 -1.94 -10.17 3.76
CA GLY A 42 -1.46 -11.47 3.34
C GLY A 42 -1.39 -11.61 1.83
N GLU A 43 -2.43 -11.17 1.13
CA GLU A 43 -2.43 -11.19 -0.34
C GLU A 43 -1.36 -10.25 -0.90
N LEU A 44 -1.17 -9.11 -0.27
CA LEU A 44 -0.13 -8.18 -0.69
C LEU A 44 1.25 -8.82 -0.58
N CYS A 45 1.50 -9.56 0.50
CA CYS A 45 2.74 -10.31 0.66
C CYS A 45 2.94 -11.33 -0.45
N HIS A 46 1.87 -11.97 -0.89
CA HIS A 46 1.92 -12.91 -2.00
C HIS A 46 2.26 -12.25 -3.32
N LYS A 47 1.74 -11.06 -3.55
CA LYS A 47 2.01 -10.31 -4.78
C LYS A 47 3.42 -9.76 -4.84
N LEU A 48 4.02 -9.49 -3.68
CA LEU A 48 5.34 -8.88 -3.58
C LEU A 48 6.27 -9.74 -2.71
N PRO A 49 6.53 -10.99 -3.11
CA PRO A 49 7.28 -11.92 -2.26
C PRO A 49 8.73 -11.53 -2.05
N ASN A 50 9.28 -10.69 -2.91
CA ASN A 50 10.67 -10.26 -2.82
C ASN A 50 10.84 -8.98 -2.02
N CYS A 51 9.77 -8.45 -1.46
CA CYS A 51 9.81 -7.22 -0.68
C CYS A 51 10.02 -7.57 0.79
N THR A 52 11.28 -7.58 1.22
CA THR A 52 11.63 -8.04 2.58
C THR A 52 11.18 -7.07 3.66
N ASP A 53 10.96 -5.82 3.31
CA ASP A 53 10.62 -4.77 4.28
C ASP A 53 9.19 -4.27 4.07
N LEU A 54 8.33 -5.15 3.58
CA LEU A 54 6.98 -4.77 3.16
C LEU A 54 6.16 -4.17 4.30
N GLU A 55 6.23 -4.77 5.49
CA GLU A 55 5.45 -4.27 6.62
C GLU A 55 5.82 -2.84 6.98
N ASN A 56 7.11 -2.54 7.03
CA ASN A 56 7.57 -1.19 7.33
C ASN A 56 7.15 -0.20 6.25
N MET A 57 7.23 -0.61 5.00
CA MET A 57 6.81 0.23 3.89
C MET A 57 5.31 0.49 3.91
N VAL A 58 4.52 -0.52 4.23
CA VAL A 58 3.07 -0.37 4.38
C VAL A 58 2.75 0.57 5.53
N ASN A 59 3.44 0.43 6.66
CA ASN A 59 3.25 1.33 7.79
C ASN A 59 3.57 2.79 7.42
N ASP A 60 4.62 3.01 6.65
CA ASP A 60 4.96 4.36 6.19
C ASP A 60 3.84 4.94 5.33
N LEU A 61 3.29 4.13 4.42
CA LEU A 61 2.19 4.57 3.57
C LEU A 61 0.94 4.87 4.38
N LEU A 62 0.67 4.07 5.41
CA LEU A 62 -0.45 4.32 6.31
C LEU A 62 -0.29 5.63 7.05
N GLN A 63 0.90 5.88 7.60
CA GLN A 63 1.18 7.10 8.36
C GLN A 63 1.11 8.35 7.49
N ASN A 64 1.51 8.22 6.23
CA ASN A 64 1.49 9.35 5.29
C ASN A 64 0.15 9.52 4.59
N GLY A 65 -0.82 8.64 4.86
CA GLY A 65 -2.16 8.78 4.33
C GLY A 65 -2.37 8.31 2.91
N PHE A 66 -1.42 7.58 2.34
CA PHE A 66 -1.56 7.04 0.97
C PHE A 66 -2.45 5.81 0.92
N ILE A 67 -2.49 5.05 1.98
CA ILE A 67 -3.39 3.91 2.12
C ILE A 67 -4.07 3.96 3.48
N GLN A 68 -5.14 3.20 3.63
CA GLN A 68 -5.87 3.11 4.89
C GLN A 68 -6.14 1.65 5.21
N ALA A 69 -6.20 1.36 6.50
CA ALA A 69 -6.60 0.05 6.98
C ALA A 69 -8.10 0.05 7.23
N LEU A 70 -8.78 -0.92 6.65
CA LEU A 70 -10.22 -1.07 6.82
C LEU A 70 -10.47 -2.04 7.97
N ARG A 71 -11.20 -1.58 8.97
CA ARG A 71 -11.59 -2.40 10.10
C ARG A 71 -13.07 -2.69 10.04
N HIS A 72 -13.41 -3.92 10.38
CA HIS A 72 -14.80 -4.32 10.52
C HIS A 72 -15.22 -4.27 11.97
#